data_e0a8e5d890aba8248b0e85c439890269
#
_entry.id   e0a8e5d890aba8248b0e85c439890269
#
_cell.length_a   1.000
_cell.length_b   1.000
_cell.length_c   1.000
_cell.angle_alpha   90.00
_cell.angle_beta   90.00
_cell.angle_gamma   90.00
#
_symmetry.space_group_name_H-M   'P 1'
#
loop_
_entity.id
_entity.type
_entity.pdbx_description
1 polymer ?
#
loop_
_entity_poly.entity_id
_entity_poly.type
_entity_poly.pdbx_seq_one_letter_code
_entity_poly.pdbx_strand_id
1 'polypeptide(L)' 'MDNEEFLDKLNRAYIMEEEMAGMLIDLCHPESLPADLSESAHKRIKDILFSIKADTLCHKKIVLEMRKDLT' A
#
# COMPACT_ATOMS: atom_id res chain seq x y z
N MET A 1 -2.05 6.88 26.32
CA MET A 1 -3.03 6.72 25.24
C MET A 1 -3.98 5.60 25.63
N ASP A 2 -5.29 5.81 25.58
CA ASP A 2 -6.25 4.75 25.88
C ASP A 2 -6.49 3.86 24.65
N ASN A 3 -7.22 2.76 24.87
CA ASN A 3 -7.52 1.80 23.80
C ASN A 3 -8.32 2.41 22.66
N GLU A 4 -9.27 3.27 22.97
CA GLU A 4 -10.13 3.88 21.97
C GLU A 4 -9.35 4.83 21.07
N GLU A 5 -8.49 5.64 21.66
CA GLU A 5 -7.61 6.54 20.91
C GLU A 5 -6.61 5.78 20.04
N PHE A 6 -6.03 4.73 20.58
CA PHE A 6 -5.11 3.89 19.84
C PHE A 6 -5.80 3.18 18.68
N LEU A 7 -7.01 2.66 18.92
CA LEU A 7 -7.79 1.99 17.89
C LEU A 7 -8.17 2.95 16.76
N ASP A 8 -8.50 4.21 17.09
CA ASP A 8 -8.79 5.22 16.08
C ASP A 8 -7.57 5.48 15.18
N LYS A 9 -6.38 5.55 15.76
CA LYS A 9 -5.14 5.71 15.00
C LYS A 9 -4.84 4.52 14.11
N LEU A 10 -5.11 3.30 14.58
CA LEU A 10 -4.96 2.09 13.77
C LEU A 10 -5.91 2.09 12.59
N ASN A 11 -7.15 2.51 12.80
CA ASN A 11 -8.13 2.62 11.73
C ASN A 11 -7.70 3.63 10.66
N ARG A 12 -7.14 4.76 11.08
CA ARG A 12 -6.60 5.75 10.14
C ARG A 12 -5.41 5.20 9.37
N ALA A 13 -4.52 4.49 10.04
CA ALA A 13 -3.38 3.85 9.38
C ALA A 13 -3.84 2.84 8.33
N TYR A 14 -4.87 2.05 8.64
CA TYR A 14 -5.44 1.11 7.70
C TYR A 14 -6.01 1.80 6.46
N ILE A 15 -6.74 2.88 6.65
CA ILE A 15 -7.31 3.65 5.54
C ILE A 15 -6.19 4.22 4.66
N MET A 16 -5.14 4.76 5.27
CA MET A 16 -3.99 5.28 4.51
C MET A 16 -3.31 4.20 3.68
N GLU A 17 -3.16 2.99 4.23
CA GLU A 17 -2.60 1.87 3.49
C GLU A 17 -3.51 1.44 2.33
N GLU A 18 -4.83 1.48 2.51
CA GLU A 18 -5.77 1.19 1.42
C GLU A 18 -5.67 2.23 0.30
N GLU A 19 -5.57 3.50 0.64
CA GLU A 19 -5.41 4.56 -0.34
C GLU A 19 -4.10 4.39 -1.12
N MET A 20 -3.01 4.07 -0.42
CA MET A 20 -1.73 3.81 -1.05
C MET A 20 -1.80 2.61 -1.99
N ALA A 21 -2.46 1.52 -1.56
CA ALA A 21 -2.63 0.34 -2.40
C ALA A 21 -3.39 0.67 -3.68
N GLY A 22 -4.44 1.48 -3.58
CA GLY A 22 -5.21 1.93 -4.75
C GLY A 22 -4.35 2.72 -5.72
N MET A 23 -3.56 3.66 -5.22
CA MET A 23 -2.65 4.44 -6.05
C MET A 23 -1.60 3.57 -6.74
N LEU A 24 -1.06 2.58 -6.03
CA LEU A 24 -0.06 1.68 -6.58
C LEU A 24 -0.65 0.78 -7.67
N ILE A 25 -1.90 0.33 -7.49
CA ILE A 25 -2.60 -0.44 -8.51
C ILE A 25 -2.74 0.40 -9.78
N ASP A 26 -3.16 1.65 -9.66
CA ASP A 26 -3.31 2.54 -10.80
C ASP A 26 -1.99 2.79 -11.51
N LEU A 27 -0.91 2.97 -10.76
CA LEU A 27 0.43 3.16 -11.34
C LEU A 27 0.97 1.92 -12.04
N CYS A 28 0.49 0.73 -11.67
CA CYS A 28 0.91 -0.52 -12.30
C CYS A 28 0.23 -0.77 -13.65
N HIS A 29 -0.78 0.01 -14.02
CA HIS A 29 -1.39 -0.11 -15.33
C HIS A 29 -0.42 0.33 -16.43
N PRO A 30 -0.33 -0.42 -17.54
CA PRO A 30 0.59 -0.07 -18.63
C PRO A 30 0.40 1.35 -19.16
N GLU A 31 -0.83 1.84 -19.16
CA GLU A 31 -1.19 3.16 -19.66
C GLU A 31 -0.69 4.31 -18.77
N SER A 32 -0.39 4.01 -17.52
CA SER A 32 0.08 5.02 -16.56
C SER A 32 1.56 5.33 -16.73
N LEU A 33 2.32 4.45 -17.39
CA LEU A 33 3.75 4.64 -17.57
C LEU A 33 4.01 5.49 -18.83
N PRO A 34 5.03 6.37 -18.79
CA PRO A 34 5.39 7.16 -19.98
C PRO A 34 5.72 6.25 -21.16
N ALA A 35 5.22 6.62 -22.35
CA ALA A 35 5.39 5.81 -23.54
C ALA A 35 6.84 5.79 -24.07
N ASP A 36 7.66 6.78 -23.67
CA ASP A 36 9.03 6.92 -24.15
C ASP A 36 10.07 6.25 -23.26
N LEU A 37 9.64 5.44 -22.27
CA LEU A 37 10.55 4.68 -21.43
C LEU A 37 11.15 3.51 -22.21
N SER A 38 12.44 3.23 -21.97
CA SER A 38 13.06 2.03 -22.48
C SER A 38 12.44 0.79 -21.84
N GLU A 39 12.55 -0.37 -22.50
CA GLU A 39 12.05 -1.63 -21.95
C GLU A 39 12.65 -1.95 -20.59
N SER A 40 13.95 -1.71 -20.40
CA SER A 40 14.61 -2.00 -19.13
C SER A 40 14.12 -1.08 -18.02
N ALA A 41 13.92 0.21 -18.32
CA ALA A 41 13.38 1.16 -17.35
C ALA A 41 11.94 0.82 -16.98
N HIS A 42 11.14 0.44 -17.97
CA HIS A 42 9.74 0.03 -17.77
C HIS A 42 9.65 -1.16 -16.83
N LYS A 43 10.45 -2.19 -17.09
CA LYS A 43 10.48 -3.40 -16.25
C LYS A 43 10.92 -3.08 -14.83
N ARG A 44 11.96 -2.25 -14.68
CA ARG A 44 12.49 -1.87 -13.37
C ARG A 44 11.45 -1.11 -12.55
N ILE A 45 10.75 -0.17 -13.17
CA ILE A 45 9.70 0.59 -12.49
C ILE A 45 8.58 -0.33 -12.04
N LYS A 46 8.14 -1.25 -12.90
CA LYS A 46 7.11 -2.23 -12.55
C LYS A 46 7.54 -3.10 -11.37
N ASP A 47 8.77 -3.59 -11.38
CA ASP A 47 9.27 -4.43 -10.29
C ASP A 47 9.28 -3.67 -8.95
N ILE A 48 9.69 -2.40 -8.96
CA ILE A 48 9.68 -1.55 -7.78
C ILE A 48 8.25 -1.34 -7.29
N LEU A 49 7.32 -1.02 -8.19
CA LEU A 49 5.91 -0.80 -7.83
C LEU A 49 5.28 -2.06 -7.23
N PHE A 50 5.56 -3.23 -7.79
CA PHE A 50 5.07 -4.49 -7.23
C PHE A 50 5.63 -4.76 -5.84
N SER A 51 6.90 -4.44 -5.60
CA SER A 51 7.51 -4.60 -4.28
C SER A 51 6.83 -3.70 -3.24
N ILE A 52 6.59 -2.43 -3.58
CA ILE A 52 5.92 -1.48 -2.69
C ILE A 52 4.49 -1.93 -2.42
N LYS A 53 3.79 -2.40 -3.45
CA LYS A 53 2.43 -2.90 -3.31
C LYS A 53 2.36 -4.09 -2.35
N ALA A 54 3.31 -5.03 -2.47
CA ALA A 54 3.38 -6.18 -1.58
C ALA A 54 3.61 -5.75 -0.12
N ASP A 55 4.49 -4.78 0.10
CA ASP A 55 4.75 -4.22 1.43
C ASP A 55 3.49 -3.56 2.00
N THR A 56 2.76 -2.80 1.19
CA THR A 56 1.53 -2.14 1.61
C THR A 56 0.49 -3.16 2.05
N LEU A 57 0.33 -4.25 1.30
CA LEU A 57 -0.61 -5.31 1.66
C LEU A 57 -0.19 -6.01 2.96
N CYS A 58 1.11 -6.18 3.16
CA CYS A 58 1.64 -6.74 4.40
C CYS A 58 1.34 -5.82 5.58
N HIS A 59 1.53 -4.50 5.43
CA HIS A 59 1.22 -3.52 6.47
C HIS A 59 -0.25 -3.54 6.84
N LYS A 60 -1.15 -3.64 5.86
CA LYS A 60 -2.59 -3.75 6.12
C LYS A 60 -2.91 -4.96 6.98
N LYS A 61 -2.30 -6.09 6.67
CA LYS A 61 -2.50 -7.32 7.44
C LYS A 61 -2.03 -7.17 8.88
N ILE A 62 -0.87 -6.55 9.09
CA ILE A 62 -0.32 -6.30 10.43
C ILE A 62 -1.27 -5.41 11.24
N VAL A 63 -1.77 -4.34 10.64
CA VAL A 63 -2.71 -3.42 11.29
C VAL A 63 -3.98 -4.15 11.71
N LEU A 64 -4.51 -5.02 10.84
CA LEU A 64 -5.71 -5.80 11.15
C LEU A 64 -5.47 -6.75 12.32
N GLU A 65 -4.30 -7.37 12.41
CA GLU A 65 -3.96 -8.26 13.52
C GLU A 65 -3.86 -7.50 14.84
N MET A 66 -3.22 -6.33 14.84
CA MET A 66 -3.18 -5.48 16.02
C MET A 66 -4.57 -5.06 16.47
N ARG A 67 -5.44 -4.76 15.52
CA ARG A 67 -6.82 -4.37 15.80
C ARG A 67 -7.58 -5.51 16.49
N LYS A 68 -7.37 -6.75 16.05
CA LYS A 68 -8.00 -7.92 16.67
C LYS A 68 -7.61 -8.06 18.14
N ASP A 69 -6.37 -7.75 18.48
CA ASP A 69 -5.89 -7.84 19.86
C ASP A 69 -6.54 -6.80 20.77
N LEU A 70 -7.10 -5.73 20.21
CA LEU A 70 -7.73 -4.65 20.95
C LEU A 70 -9.26 -4.75 21.02
N THR A 71 -9.83 -5.60 20.22
CA THR A 71 -11.28 -5.82 20.19
C THR A 71 -11.61 -7.25 20.58
#